data_8667d3c81e0c391c020225334d5fe967
#
_entry.id   8667d3c81e0c391c020225334d5fe967
#
_cell.length_a   1.000
_cell.length_b   1.000
_cell.length_c   1.000
_cell.angle_alpha   90.00
_cell.angle_beta   90.00
_cell.angle_gamma   90.00
#
_symmetry.space_group_name_H-M   'P 1'
#
loop_
_entity.id
_entity.type
_entity.pdbx_description
1 polymer ?
#
loop_
_entity_poly.entity_id
_entity_poly.type
_entity_poly.pdbx_seq_one_letter_code
_entity_poly.pdbx_strand_id
1 'polypeptide(L)'
;METAGTSRNPDPSLPPVTNGESRFFLTPRVVVACSAGPATKLLSNVIETVGPEMAPGAPIGHVNLALQAPELDSSPRGNGMLVAPGTTTVTAKALTHMSAKWPSLRESCPEGLHLLRVSYGRSGETNVSLSIDQALADASVLLGVDLSAEQVVDSQIIHWTGSLAPTTPQTRAWRDGLHRQLEALNQSGRGRIGLVGAWASGSGIAALVAQARRTVRQLV
;
A
#
# COMPACT_ATOMS: atom_id res chain seq x y z
N MET A 1 16.65 -0.02 5.49
CA MET A 1 16.75 1.45 5.69
C MET A 1 15.80 1.78 6.82
N GLU A 2 16.33 1.80 8.04
CA GLU A 2 15.59 2.11 9.26
C GLU A 2 15.29 3.61 9.26
N THR A 3 14.03 3.97 9.23
CA THR A 3 13.62 5.33 9.52
C THR A 3 13.71 5.52 11.03
N ALA A 4 14.76 6.20 11.46
CA ALA A 4 14.88 6.70 12.82
C ALA A 4 13.74 7.70 13.08
N GLY A 5 12.65 7.23 13.66
CA GLY A 5 11.69 8.08 14.32
C GLY A 5 12.39 8.76 15.49
N THR A 6 12.41 10.08 15.51
CA THR A 6 12.85 10.87 16.66
C THR A 6 12.02 10.49 17.87
N SER A 7 12.52 9.57 18.66
CA SER A 7 11.96 9.27 19.97
C SER A 7 12.19 10.50 20.86
N ARG A 8 11.12 11.21 21.15
CA ARG A 8 11.11 12.00 22.38
C ARG A 8 11.41 11.03 23.52
N ASN A 9 12.39 11.35 24.34
CA ASN A 9 12.91 10.54 25.44
C ASN A 9 11.84 9.64 26.02
N PRO A 10 12.02 8.31 25.95
CA PRO A 10 11.13 7.40 26.64
C PRO A 10 11.20 7.75 28.13
N ASP A 11 10.08 7.70 28.81
CA ASP A 11 10.00 7.84 30.26
C ASP A 11 11.10 6.94 30.87
N PRO A 12 12.08 7.49 31.59
CA PRO A 12 13.20 6.72 32.11
C PRO A 12 12.77 5.66 33.14
N SER A 13 11.52 5.71 33.62
CA SER A 13 10.94 4.69 34.49
C SER A 13 10.51 3.41 33.76
N LEU A 14 10.45 3.42 32.42
CA LEU A 14 10.04 2.25 31.65
C LEU A 14 11.25 1.41 31.26
N PRO A 15 11.20 0.07 31.43
CA PRO A 15 12.31 -0.80 31.06
C PRO A 15 12.55 -0.78 29.54
N PRO A 16 13.78 -0.97 29.06
CA PRO A 16 14.07 -1.06 27.64
C PRO A 16 13.34 -2.24 26.97
N VAL A 17 12.86 -2.07 25.71
CA VAL A 17 12.24 -3.17 24.93
C VAL A 17 13.32 -4.13 24.49
N THR A 18 13.20 -5.37 24.95
CA THR A 18 13.94 -6.50 24.40
C THR A 18 13.05 -7.26 23.43
N ASN A 19 13.63 -7.85 22.39
CA ASN A 19 12.89 -8.64 21.40
C ASN A 19 12.07 -9.74 22.09
N GLY A 20 10.74 -9.67 21.98
CA GLY A 20 9.80 -10.63 22.53
C GLY A 20 9.10 -10.21 23.84
N GLU A 21 9.49 -9.10 24.46
CA GLU A 21 8.81 -8.62 25.67
C GLU A 21 7.63 -7.68 25.33
N SER A 22 6.51 -7.87 26.02
CA SER A 22 5.39 -6.94 25.94
C SER A 22 5.67 -5.69 26.76
N ARG A 23 5.43 -4.53 26.19
CA ARG A 23 5.48 -3.25 26.91
C ARG A 23 4.09 -2.69 27.12
N PHE A 24 3.87 -2.12 28.26
CA PHE A 24 2.66 -1.38 28.59
C PHE A 24 2.95 0.12 28.57
N PHE A 25 2.15 0.86 27.81
CA PHE A 25 2.18 2.32 27.78
C PHE A 25 0.84 2.83 28.31
N LEU A 26 0.89 3.67 29.33
CA LEU A 26 -0.28 4.38 29.81
C LEU A 26 -0.39 5.70 29.06
N THR A 27 -1.40 5.83 28.22
CA THR A 27 -1.63 7.05 27.42
C THR A 27 -3.12 7.37 27.33
N PRO A 28 -3.52 8.64 27.45
CA PRO A 28 -4.93 9.03 27.30
C PRO A 28 -5.41 9.03 25.85
N ARG A 29 -4.51 8.88 24.87
CA ARG A 29 -4.82 8.97 23.42
C ARG A 29 -4.05 7.94 22.63
N VAL A 30 -4.74 7.23 21.73
CA VAL A 30 -4.16 6.24 20.83
C VAL A 30 -4.64 6.51 19.40
N VAL A 31 -3.74 6.43 18.44
CA VAL A 31 -4.10 6.42 17.00
C VAL A 31 -3.78 5.04 16.42
N VAL A 32 -4.82 4.37 15.94
CA VAL A 32 -4.71 3.09 15.25
C VAL A 32 -4.55 3.38 13.75
N ALA A 33 -3.36 3.12 13.21
CA ALA A 33 -2.97 3.44 11.83
C ALA A 33 -2.51 2.22 11.03
N CYS A 34 -2.76 1.02 11.51
CA CYS A 34 -2.42 -0.23 10.83
C CYS A 34 -3.52 -0.67 9.84
N SER A 35 -3.28 -1.75 9.08
CA SER A 35 -4.25 -2.34 8.18
C SER A 35 -5.48 -2.90 8.92
N ALA A 36 -6.58 -3.17 8.20
CA ALA A 36 -7.88 -3.54 8.78
C ALA A 36 -7.81 -4.72 9.74
N GLY A 37 -7.17 -5.83 9.35
CA GLY A 37 -7.10 -7.03 10.19
C GLY A 37 -6.46 -6.80 11.56
N PRO A 38 -5.22 -6.30 11.66
CA PRO A 38 -4.62 -5.94 12.93
C PRO A 38 -5.43 -4.88 13.70
N ALA A 39 -5.98 -3.87 13.02
CA ALA A 39 -6.78 -2.84 13.67
C ALA A 39 -8.06 -3.41 14.32
N THR A 40 -8.79 -4.26 13.61
CA THR A 40 -10.00 -4.90 14.14
C THR A 40 -9.66 -5.81 15.32
N LYS A 41 -8.55 -6.55 15.25
CA LYS A 41 -8.07 -7.37 16.37
C LYS A 41 -7.71 -6.53 17.62
N LEU A 42 -7.07 -5.38 17.43
CA LEU A 42 -6.76 -4.46 18.54
C LEU A 42 -8.04 -3.86 19.14
N LEU A 43 -8.98 -3.46 18.28
CA LEU A 43 -10.21 -2.79 18.70
C LEU A 43 -11.21 -3.76 19.36
N SER A 44 -11.18 -5.05 19.06
CA SER A 44 -12.07 -6.05 19.68
C SER A 44 -11.95 -6.14 21.22
N ASN A 45 -10.87 -5.62 21.77
CA ASN A 45 -10.68 -5.55 23.22
C ASN A 45 -11.38 -4.32 23.87
N VAL A 46 -11.85 -3.37 23.06
CA VAL A 46 -12.36 -2.08 23.58
C VAL A 46 -13.74 -1.71 23.05
N ILE A 47 -14.20 -2.36 21.98
CA ILE A 47 -15.53 -2.20 21.38
C ILE A 47 -16.19 -3.57 21.15
N GLU A 48 -17.51 -3.63 21.35
CA GLU A 48 -18.25 -4.90 21.34
C GLU A 48 -18.42 -5.52 19.95
N THR A 49 -18.51 -4.69 18.92
CA THR A 49 -18.80 -5.17 17.56
C THR A 49 -17.73 -4.73 16.59
N VAL A 50 -16.79 -5.59 16.32
CA VAL A 50 -15.75 -5.32 15.33
C VAL A 50 -16.19 -5.69 13.90
N GLY A 51 -17.43 -6.10 13.70
CA GLY A 51 -18.02 -6.42 12.42
C GLY A 51 -17.47 -7.71 11.77
N PRO A 52 -17.98 -8.07 10.60
CA PRO A 52 -17.46 -9.21 9.86
C PRO A 52 -16.03 -8.95 9.43
N GLU A 53 -15.25 -10.00 9.37
CA GLU A 53 -13.92 -9.95 8.77
C GLU A 53 -14.02 -9.31 7.38
N MET A 54 -13.26 -8.25 7.17
CA MET A 54 -13.27 -7.57 5.87
C MET A 54 -12.74 -8.55 4.82
N ALA A 55 -13.51 -8.75 3.77
CA ALA A 55 -13.04 -9.51 2.62
C ALA A 55 -11.67 -8.95 2.16
N PRO A 56 -10.72 -9.83 1.88
CA PRO A 56 -9.43 -9.39 1.36
C PRO A 56 -9.67 -8.55 0.09
N GLY A 57 -8.92 -7.48 -0.04
CA GLY A 57 -8.94 -6.70 -1.28
C GLY A 57 -8.43 -7.52 -2.46
N ALA A 58 -8.62 -7.00 -3.67
CA ALA A 58 -8.10 -7.65 -4.87
C ALA A 58 -6.59 -7.94 -4.71
N PRO A 59 -6.13 -9.13 -5.09
CA PRO A 59 -4.71 -9.43 -5.12
C PRO A 59 -4.04 -8.52 -6.16
N ILE A 60 -2.98 -7.86 -5.76
CA ILE A 60 -2.16 -7.01 -6.64
C ILE A 60 -0.75 -7.55 -6.65
N GLY A 61 -0.18 -7.68 -7.83
CA GLY A 61 1.21 -8.04 -7.99
C GLY A 61 1.99 -7.04 -8.82
N HIS A 62 3.25 -6.90 -8.50
CA HIS A 62 4.20 -6.12 -9.29
C HIS A 62 5.42 -6.96 -9.61
N VAL A 63 5.89 -6.87 -10.83
CA VAL A 63 7.22 -7.30 -11.22
C VAL A 63 8.01 -6.04 -11.55
N ASN A 64 9.05 -5.78 -10.76
CA ASN A 64 10.01 -4.74 -11.04
C ASN A 64 11.15 -5.35 -11.84
N LEU A 65 11.57 -4.66 -12.89
CA LEU A 65 12.67 -5.05 -13.77
C LEU A 65 13.70 -3.92 -13.82
N ALA A 66 14.96 -4.26 -13.61
CA ALA A 66 16.09 -3.41 -13.93
C ALA A 66 16.69 -3.92 -15.23
N LEU A 67 16.67 -3.11 -16.27
CA LEU A 67 17.05 -3.50 -17.62
C LEU A 67 18.20 -2.65 -18.15
N GLN A 68 19.27 -3.28 -18.64
CA GLN A 68 20.26 -2.61 -19.45
C GLN A 68 19.73 -2.55 -20.88
N ALA A 69 19.00 -1.50 -21.23
CA ALA A 69 18.26 -1.37 -22.46
C ALA A 69 18.31 0.07 -23.00
N PRO A 70 19.40 0.47 -23.68
CA PRO A 70 19.56 1.82 -24.23
C PRO A 70 18.41 2.24 -25.17
N GLU A 71 17.69 1.28 -25.75
CA GLU A 71 16.51 1.51 -26.59
C GLU A 71 15.39 2.25 -25.83
N LEU A 72 15.40 2.17 -24.52
CA LEU A 72 14.45 2.87 -23.65
C LEU A 72 14.85 4.30 -23.29
N ASP A 73 16.04 4.77 -23.65
CA ASP A 73 16.53 6.13 -23.34
C ASP A 73 15.59 7.21 -23.87
N SER A 74 15.00 6.98 -25.04
CA SER A 74 14.03 7.91 -25.65
C SER A 74 12.67 7.94 -24.92
N SER A 75 12.43 7.04 -23.97
CA SER A 75 11.16 6.85 -23.28
C SER A 75 10.00 6.69 -24.28
N PRO A 76 9.99 5.67 -25.15
CA PRO A 76 9.16 5.55 -26.35
C PRO A 76 7.65 5.61 -26.09
N ARG A 77 7.22 5.35 -24.86
CA ARG A 77 5.82 5.46 -24.39
C ARG A 77 5.68 6.37 -23.17
N GLY A 78 6.62 7.30 -22.99
CA GLY A 78 6.65 8.23 -21.87
C GLY A 78 6.90 7.52 -20.53
N ASN A 79 6.23 7.96 -19.49
CA ASN A 79 6.50 7.49 -18.13
C ASN A 79 5.61 6.31 -17.67
N GLY A 80 4.77 5.78 -18.56
CA GLY A 80 3.94 4.60 -18.26
C GLY A 80 2.56 4.65 -18.90
N MET A 81 1.83 3.54 -18.75
CA MET A 81 0.51 3.37 -19.35
C MET A 81 -0.38 2.46 -18.52
N LEU A 82 -1.68 2.62 -18.70
CA LEU A 82 -2.72 1.72 -18.22
C LEU A 82 -3.23 0.88 -19.39
N VAL A 83 -3.48 -0.39 -19.13
CA VAL A 83 -4.04 -1.32 -20.10
C VAL A 83 -5.55 -1.37 -19.92
N ALA A 84 -6.28 -1.15 -21.01
CA ALA A 84 -7.75 -1.17 -20.99
C ALA A 84 -8.28 -2.56 -20.54
N PRO A 85 -9.37 -2.60 -19.78
CA PRO A 85 -10.05 -3.86 -19.50
C PRO A 85 -10.44 -4.57 -20.81
N GLY A 86 -10.28 -5.91 -20.84
CA GLY A 86 -10.59 -6.71 -22.02
C GLY A 86 -9.47 -6.80 -23.07
N THR A 87 -8.33 -6.11 -22.86
CA THR A 87 -7.14 -6.33 -23.69
C THR A 87 -6.61 -7.75 -23.51
N THR A 88 -6.36 -8.46 -24.60
CA THR A 88 -5.91 -9.86 -24.59
C THR A 88 -4.46 -10.03 -25.04
N THR A 89 -3.83 -8.98 -25.55
CA THR A 89 -2.45 -9.01 -26.06
C THR A 89 -1.40 -9.03 -24.94
N VAL A 90 -1.77 -8.55 -23.75
CA VAL A 90 -0.92 -8.53 -22.56
C VAL A 90 -1.74 -8.91 -21.33
N THR A 91 -1.09 -9.48 -20.34
CA THR A 91 -1.71 -9.84 -19.05
C THR A 91 -1.61 -8.68 -18.04
N ALA A 92 -0.62 -7.83 -18.19
CA ALA A 92 -0.41 -6.67 -17.33
C ALA A 92 -1.61 -5.71 -17.36
N LYS A 93 -1.92 -5.10 -16.22
CA LYS A 93 -2.90 -4.01 -16.12
C LYS A 93 -2.29 -2.63 -16.29
N ALA A 94 -0.99 -2.50 -16.04
CA ALA A 94 -0.26 -1.24 -16.14
C ALA A 94 1.24 -1.49 -16.24
N LEU A 95 1.93 -0.56 -16.88
CA LEU A 95 3.38 -0.45 -16.86
C LEU A 95 3.76 0.95 -16.39
N THR A 96 4.76 1.06 -15.54
CA THR A 96 5.39 2.33 -15.17
C THR A 96 6.87 2.27 -15.53
N HIS A 97 7.32 3.17 -16.38
CA HIS A 97 8.73 3.40 -16.64
C HIS A 97 9.28 4.33 -15.55
N MET A 98 9.78 3.73 -14.46
CA MET A 98 10.07 4.45 -13.22
C MET A 98 11.20 5.47 -13.39
N SER A 99 12.27 5.09 -14.11
CA SER A 99 13.38 5.99 -14.40
C SER A 99 13.01 7.13 -15.36
N ALA A 100 12.00 6.95 -16.23
CA ALA A 100 11.46 8.05 -17.04
C ALA A 100 10.52 8.96 -16.23
N LYS A 101 9.84 8.40 -15.23
CA LYS A 101 8.84 9.13 -14.44
C LYS A 101 9.46 10.03 -13.37
N TRP A 102 10.56 9.62 -12.78
CA TRP A 102 11.21 10.34 -11.67
C TRP A 102 12.64 10.70 -12.03
N PRO A 103 12.95 11.99 -12.27
CA PRO A 103 14.28 12.47 -12.64
C PRO A 103 15.37 12.04 -11.65
N SER A 104 15.11 12.14 -10.36
CA SER A 104 16.05 11.72 -9.32
C SER A 104 16.43 10.24 -9.39
N LEU A 105 15.48 9.41 -9.80
CA LEU A 105 15.74 7.98 -10.00
C LEU A 105 16.58 7.75 -11.27
N ARG A 106 16.30 8.50 -12.33
CA ARG A 106 17.10 8.46 -13.56
C ARG A 106 18.55 8.87 -13.31
N GLU A 107 18.77 9.95 -12.57
CA GLU A 107 20.11 10.45 -12.19
C GLU A 107 20.90 9.42 -11.37
N SER A 108 20.19 8.55 -10.63
CA SER A 108 20.82 7.50 -9.82
C SER A 108 21.10 6.22 -10.62
N CYS A 109 20.57 6.08 -11.82
CA CYS A 109 20.79 4.90 -12.67
C CYS A 109 22.03 5.13 -13.57
N PRO A 110 22.87 4.09 -13.78
CA PRO A 110 23.86 4.09 -14.84
C PRO A 110 23.25 4.38 -16.22
N GLU A 111 24.08 4.77 -17.16
CA GLU A 111 23.68 4.98 -18.55
C GLU A 111 23.06 3.70 -19.13
N GLY A 112 21.95 3.85 -19.87
CA GLY A 112 21.21 2.73 -20.46
C GLY A 112 20.49 1.81 -19.48
N LEU A 113 20.61 2.03 -18.16
CA LEU A 113 19.86 1.25 -17.16
C LEU A 113 18.48 1.88 -16.92
N HIS A 114 17.45 1.08 -17.09
CA HIS A 114 16.06 1.47 -16.88
C HIS A 114 15.36 0.64 -15.82
N LEU A 115 14.48 1.29 -15.06
CA LEU A 115 13.65 0.64 -14.06
C LEU A 115 12.19 0.65 -14.53
N LEU A 116 11.63 -0.54 -14.69
CA LEU A 116 10.24 -0.74 -15.04
C LEU A 116 9.48 -1.39 -13.88
N ARG A 117 8.19 -1.06 -13.75
CA ARG A 117 7.25 -1.79 -12.91
C ARG A 117 6.08 -2.25 -13.77
N VAL A 118 5.93 -3.55 -13.91
CA VAL A 118 4.78 -4.18 -14.55
C VAL A 118 3.80 -4.61 -13.47
N SER A 119 2.54 -4.21 -13.60
CA SER A 119 1.53 -4.38 -12.56
C SER A 119 0.43 -5.32 -13.02
N TYR A 120 0.01 -6.21 -12.13
CA TYR A 120 -0.98 -7.25 -12.36
C TYR A 120 -2.07 -7.21 -11.29
N GLY A 121 -3.18 -7.89 -11.55
CA GLY A 121 -4.31 -8.00 -10.65
C GLY A 121 -5.35 -6.91 -10.86
N ARG A 122 -6.58 -7.32 -11.15
CA ARG A 122 -7.75 -6.45 -11.37
C ARG A 122 -8.83 -6.75 -10.34
N SER A 123 -9.75 -5.83 -10.19
CA SER A 123 -10.93 -6.07 -9.34
C SER A 123 -11.72 -7.27 -9.87
N GLY A 124 -12.06 -8.20 -8.98
CA GLY A 124 -12.76 -9.45 -9.31
C GLY A 124 -11.83 -10.64 -9.58
N GLU A 125 -10.54 -10.44 -9.73
CA GLU A 125 -9.57 -11.54 -9.79
C GLU A 125 -9.31 -12.09 -8.39
N THR A 126 -9.21 -13.42 -8.29
CA THR A 126 -8.96 -14.12 -7.01
C THR A 126 -7.51 -14.56 -6.87
N ASN A 127 -6.78 -14.62 -7.97
CA ASN A 127 -5.38 -15.02 -8.01
C ASN A 127 -4.62 -14.22 -9.06
N VAL A 128 -3.34 -13.96 -8.80
CA VAL A 128 -2.43 -13.27 -9.72
C VAL A 128 -1.16 -14.10 -9.83
N SER A 129 -0.96 -14.67 -11.01
CA SER A 129 0.31 -15.32 -11.36
C SER A 129 1.31 -14.26 -11.81
N LEU A 130 2.52 -14.33 -11.27
CA LEU A 130 3.61 -13.40 -11.60
C LEU A 130 4.83 -14.20 -12.04
N SER A 131 5.40 -13.82 -13.17
CA SER A 131 6.70 -14.30 -13.61
C SER A 131 7.49 -13.17 -14.26
N ILE A 132 8.79 -13.28 -14.21
CA ILE A 132 9.72 -12.32 -14.82
C ILE A 132 9.58 -12.37 -16.34
N ASP A 133 9.52 -13.58 -16.92
CA ASP A 133 9.39 -13.79 -18.35
C ASP A 133 8.11 -13.16 -18.90
N GLN A 134 6.98 -13.37 -18.22
CA GLN A 134 5.71 -12.75 -18.61
C GLN A 134 5.78 -11.22 -18.50
N ALA A 135 6.42 -10.70 -17.46
CA ALA A 135 6.56 -9.26 -17.27
C ALA A 135 7.45 -8.62 -18.34
N LEU A 136 8.49 -9.32 -18.75
CA LEU A 136 9.37 -8.88 -19.84
C LEU A 136 8.64 -8.89 -21.19
N ALA A 137 7.89 -9.96 -21.48
CA ALA A 137 7.08 -10.06 -22.68
C ALA A 137 5.99 -8.96 -22.72
N ASP A 138 5.26 -8.77 -21.63
CA ASP A 138 4.26 -7.70 -21.53
C ASP A 138 4.89 -6.31 -21.68
N ALA A 139 6.07 -6.08 -21.09
CA ALA A 139 6.79 -4.83 -21.20
C ALA A 139 7.22 -4.56 -22.65
N SER A 140 7.73 -5.57 -23.37
CA SER A 140 8.11 -5.47 -24.78
C SER A 140 6.92 -5.01 -25.63
N VAL A 141 5.78 -5.69 -25.48
CA VAL A 141 4.56 -5.33 -26.23
C VAL A 141 4.08 -3.92 -25.89
N LEU A 142 4.04 -3.58 -24.60
CA LEU A 142 3.54 -2.30 -24.13
C LEU A 142 4.43 -1.13 -24.56
N LEU A 143 5.74 -1.31 -24.53
CA LEU A 143 6.70 -0.27 -24.93
C LEU A 143 6.92 -0.22 -26.44
N GLY A 144 6.62 -1.31 -27.15
CA GLY A 144 6.90 -1.45 -28.57
C GLY A 144 8.40 -1.57 -28.86
N VAL A 145 9.12 -2.21 -27.95
CA VAL A 145 10.57 -2.45 -27.99
C VAL A 145 10.83 -3.91 -27.70
N ASP A 146 11.66 -4.57 -28.47
CA ASP A 146 12.05 -5.95 -28.19
C ASP A 146 13.01 -5.97 -26.99
N LEU A 147 12.54 -6.52 -25.88
CA LEU A 147 13.33 -6.70 -24.66
C LEU A 147 13.62 -8.19 -24.46
N SER A 148 14.85 -8.50 -24.09
CA SER A 148 15.31 -9.88 -23.91
C SER A 148 15.75 -10.17 -22.47
N ALA A 149 15.81 -11.45 -22.12
CA ALA A 149 16.21 -11.88 -20.80
C ALA A 149 17.65 -11.49 -20.46
N GLU A 150 18.52 -11.39 -21.45
CA GLU A 150 19.92 -10.99 -21.30
C GLU A 150 20.08 -9.55 -20.84
N GLN A 151 19.08 -8.70 -21.10
CA GLN A 151 19.04 -7.30 -20.66
C GLN A 151 18.61 -7.14 -19.21
N VAL A 152 18.06 -8.20 -18.58
CA VAL A 152 17.61 -8.16 -17.18
C VAL A 152 18.82 -8.20 -16.26
N VAL A 153 19.13 -7.09 -15.62
CA VAL A 153 20.23 -6.96 -14.64
C VAL A 153 19.76 -7.42 -13.26
N ASP A 154 18.51 -7.09 -12.91
CA ASP A 154 17.90 -7.48 -11.63
C ASP A 154 16.38 -7.46 -11.75
N SER A 155 15.71 -8.20 -10.87
CA SER A 155 14.25 -8.26 -10.87
C SER A 155 13.70 -8.57 -9.49
N GLN A 156 12.48 -8.09 -9.21
CA GLN A 156 11.81 -8.34 -7.96
C GLN A 156 10.31 -8.55 -8.16
N ILE A 157 9.77 -9.60 -7.58
CA ILE A 157 8.33 -9.87 -7.53
C ILE A 157 7.78 -9.44 -6.18
N ILE A 158 6.73 -8.62 -6.20
CA ILE A 158 6.07 -8.11 -4.99
C ILE A 158 4.59 -8.44 -5.05
N HIS A 159 4.10 -9.12 -4.01
CA HIS A 159 2.68 -9.40 -3.81
C HIS A 159 2.11 -8.46 -2.75
N TRP A 160 0.98 -7.84 -3.08
CA TRP A 160 0.19 -7.04 -2.15
C TRP A 160 -1.13 -7.74 -1.86
N THR A 161 -1.35 -8.05 -0.60
CA THR A 161 -2.63 -8.57 -0.12
C THR A 161 -3.45 -7.42 0.45
N GLY A 162 -4.71 -7.31 0.05
CA GLY A 162 -5.62 -6.29 0.62
C GLY A 162 -5.39 -4.86 0.15
N SER A 163 -4.77 -4.65 -1.01
CA SER A 163 -4.41 -3.31 -1.52
C SER A 163 -5.60 -2.40 -1.79
N LEU A 164 -6.76 -2.96 -2.11
CA LEU A 164 -8.00 -2.23 -2.40
C LEU A 164 -9.11 -2.85 -1.56
N ALA A 165 -9.42 -2.23 -0.42
CA ALA A 165 -10.58 -2.64 0.37
C ALA A 165 -11.86 -2.51 -0.46
N PRO A 166 -12.72 -3.54 -0.52
CA PRO A 166 -13.97 -3.47 -1.27
C PRO A 166 -14.83 -2.32 -0.77
N THR A 167 -15.33 -1.48 -1.68
CA THR A 167 -16.26 -0.40 -1.34
C THR A 167 -17.69 -0.88 -1.60
N THR A 168 -18.17 -1.84 -0.81
CA THR A 168 -19.57 -2.30 -0.84
C THR A 168 -20.42 -1.50 0.14
N PRO A 169 -21.76 -1.50 -0.02
CA PRO A 169 -22.67 -0.93 0.97
C PRO A 169 -22.46 -1.51 2.37
N GLN A 170 -22.18 -2.83 2.47
CA GLN A 170 -21.91 -3.51 3.73
C GLN A 170 -20.63 -3.00 4.40
N THR A 171 -19.52 -2.86 3.64
CA THR A 171 -18.27 -2.34 4.20
C THR A 171 -18.38 -0.89 4.60
N ARG A 172 -19.23 -0.11 3.93
CA ARG A 172 -19.52 1.28 4.31
C ARG A 172 -20.31 1.32 5.62
N ALA A 173 -21.42 0.59 5.71
CA ALA A 173 -22.25 0.51 6.91
C ALA A 173 -21.45 0.04 8.13
N TRP A 174 -20.58 -0.94 7.93
CA TRP A 174 -19.67 -1.44 8.96
C TRP A 174 -18.69 -0.36 9.44
N ARG A 175 -18.03 0.36 8.53
CA ARG A 175 -17.15 1.49 8.90
C ARG A 175 -17.88 2.57 9.70
N ASP A 176 -19.07 2.93 9.24
CA ASP A 176 -19.88 3.95 9.92
C ASP A 176 -20.27 3.47 11.32
N GLY A 177 -20.57 2.18 11.48
CA GLY A 177 -20.81 1.54 12.79
C GLY A 177 -19.59 1.60 13.69
N LEU A 178 -18.41 1.27 13.18
CA LEU A 178 -17.15 1.33 13.88
C LEU A 178 -16.84 2.76 14.38
N HIS A 179 -17.00 3.74 13.51
CA HIS A 179 -16.78 5.15 13.88
C HIS A 179 -17.74 5.60 14.98
N ARG A 180 -19.03 5.24 14.90
CA ARG A 180 -20.00 5.56 15.98
C ARG A 180 -19.63 4.95 17.33
N GLN A 181 -19.18 3.69 17.33
CA GLN A 181 -18.76 3.02 18.58
C GLN A 181 -17.51 3.69 19.18
N LEU A 182 -16.52 4.03 18.35
CA LEU A 182 -15.33 4.76 18.80
C LEU A 182 -15.67 6.15 19.33
N GLU A 183 -16.62 6.85 18.70
CA GLU A 183 -17.08 8.15 19.16
C GLU A 183 -17.77 8.03 20.54
N ALA A 184 -18.65 7.05 20.74
CA ALA A 184 -19.27 6.79 22.02
C ALA A 184 -18.24 6.43 23.12
N LEU A 185 -17.24 5.60 22.78
CA LEU A 185 -16.13 5.28 23.67
C LEU A 185 -15.34 6.54 24.05
N ASN A 186 -15.02 7.38 23.09
CA ASN A 186 -14.27 8.62 23.32
C ASN A 186 -15.03 9.63 24.19
N GLN A 187 -16.37 9.62 24.12
CA GLN A 187 -17.22 10.46 24.96
C GLN A 187 -17.34 9.93 26.41
N SER A 188 -17.05 8.65 26.64
CA SER A 188 -17.16 8.02 27.99
C SER A 188 -16.07 8.45 28.98
N GLY A 189 -15.06 9.19 28.53
CA GLY A 189 -13.94 9.64 29.36
C GLY A 189 -12.88 8.57 29.68
N ARG A 190 -13.01 7.36 29.15
CA ARG A 190 -12.06 6.23 29.37
C ARG A 190 -10.79 6.30 28.53
N GLY A 191 -10.56 7.39 27.82
CA GLY A 191 -9.49 7.59 26.86
C GLY A 191 -10.04 7.93 25.48
N ARG A 192 -9.15 8.23 24.55
CA ARG A 192 -9.53 8.61 23.19
C ARG A 192 -8.80 7.76 22.18
N ILE A 193 -9.54 7.12 21.29
CA ILE A 193 -9.02 6.29 20.21
C ILE A 193 -9.36 6.93 18.86
N GLY A 194 -8.34 7.25 18.08
CA GLY A 194 -8.47 7.69 16.70
C GLY A 194 -8.15 6.56 15.74
N LEU A 195 -8.90 6.51 14.63
CA LEU A 195 -8.71 5.52 13.58
C LEU A 195 -8.37 6.20 12.27
N VAL A 196 -7.27 5.78 11.64
CA VAL A 196 -6.82 6.31 10.35
C VAL A 196 -6.40 5.18 9.41
N GLY A 197 -6.51 5.43 8.10
CA GLY A 197 -6.12 4.49 7.07
C GLY A 197 -7.14 4.34 5.96
N ALA A 198 -6.72 3.83 4.79
CA ALA A 198 -7.56 3.73 3.60
C ALA A 198 -8.81 2.87 3.82
N TRP A 199 -8.71 1.82 4.60
CA TRP A 199 -9.82 0.93 4.94
C TRP A 199 -10.87 1.61 5.85
N ALA A 200 -10.44 2.58 6.67
CA ALA A 200 -11.31 3.30 7.60
C ALA A 200 -12.01 4.52 6.97
N SER A 201 -11.39 5.12 5.95
CA SER A 201 -11.87 6.42 5.42
C SER A 201 -12.08 6.43 3.90
N GLY A 202 -11.64 5.42 3.20
CA GLY A 202 -11.59 5.38 1.74
C GLY A 202 -10.19 5.61 1.19
N SER A 203 -10.00 5.30 -0.10
CA SER A 203 -8.70 5.37 -0.76
C SER A 203 -8.42 6.78 -1.33
N GLY A 204 -7.14 7.08 -1.47
CA GLY A 204 -6.64 8.33 -2.04
C GLY A 204 -6.00 9.25 -1.01
N ILE A 205 -4.79 9.75 -1.34
CA ILE A 205 -3.97 10.54 -0.41
C ILE A 205 -4.70 11.77 0.12
N ALA A 206 -5.42 12.50 -0.73
CA ALA A 206 -6.16 13.69 -0.32
C ALA A 206 -7.23 13.37 0.76
N ALA A 207 -7.98 12.28 0.56
CA ALA A 207 -8.98 11.83 1.52
C ALA A 207 -8.35 11.37 2.83
N LEU A 208 -7.25 10.62 2.75
CA LEU A 208 -6.49 10.12 3.91
C LEU A 208 -5.93 11.26 4.75
N VAL A 209 -5.29 12.25 4.12
CA VAL A 209 -4.74 13.42 4.83
C VAL A 209 -5.85 14.22 5.52
N ALA A 210 -6.96 14.46 4.83
CA ALA A 210 -8.09 15.19 5.38
C ALA A 210 -8.69 14.44 6.59
N GLN A 211 -8.84 13.12 6.49
CA GLN A 211 -9.37 12.29 7.56
C GLN A 211 -8.40 12.23 8.75
N ALA A 212 -7.11 12.01 8.53
CA ALA A 212 -6.11 11.98 9.60
C ALA A 212 -6.10 13.30 10.39
N ARG A 213 -6.17 14.44 9.70
CA ARG A 213 -6.27 15.75 10.35
C ARG A 213 -7.53 15.90 11.20
N ARG A 214 -8.69 15.43 10.72
CA ARG A 214 -9.94 15.44 11.51
C ARG A 214 -9.81 14.57 12.76
N THR A 215 -9.31 13.33 12.58
CA THR A 215 -9.11 12.40 13.70
C THR A 215 -8.24 13.00 14.80
N VAL A 216 -7.09 13.61 14.44
CA VAL A 216 -6.21 14.24 15.43
C VAL A 216 -6.90 15.38 16.17
N ARG A 217 -7.66 16.24 15.46
CA ARG A 217 -8.42 17.33 16.10
C ARG A 217 -9.47 16.83 17.09
N GLN A 218 -10.08 15.67 16.86
CA GLN A 218 -11.05 15.07 17.78
C GLN A 218 -10.40 14.45 19.02
N LEU A 219 -9.10 14.15 18.95
CA LEU A 219 -8.34 13.57 20.05
C LEU A 219 -7.74 14.64 20.98
N VAL A 220 -7.58 15.85 20.49
CA VAL A 220 -7.04 16.99 21.28
C VAL A 220 -8.16 17.71 21.99
#